data_f560edeeb178a03c38471ebfeb4067bd
#
_entry.id   f560edeeb178a03c38471ebfeb4067bd
#
_cell.length_a   1.000
_cell.length_b   1.000
_cell.length_c   1.000
_cell.angle_alpha   90.00
_cell.angle_beta   90.00
_cell.angle_gamma   90.00
#
_symmetry.space_group_name_H-M   'P 1'
#
loop_
_entity.id
_entity.type
_entity.pdbx_description
1 polymer ?
#
loop_
_entity_poly.entity_id
_entity_poly.type
_entity_poly.pdbx_seq_one_letter_code
_entity_poly.pdbx_strand_id
1 'polypeptide(L)'
;GVDKIEDAIKRPALKILGRCSNHEFTSDEMVEVAHRELSDLVTVTHSTSRDSLIEISALNISKGTTLAMMAERLGLTAEDCVSFGDNPNDFSMLEWTTRSYAMSDGHPDAPSFAKGIAEPCEADGVAKIIEELLDLPA
;
A
#
# COMPACT_ATOMS: atom_id res chain seq x y z
N GLY A 1 -15.57 3.95 23.82
CA GLY A 1 -14.30 4.66 23.63
C GLY A 1 -13.49 4.68 24.91
N VAL A 2 -12.23 5.00 24.80
CA VAL A 2 -11.30 5.21 25.93
C VAL A 2 -10.65 6.58 25.77
N ASP A 3 -10.29 7.22 26.87
CA ASP A 3 -9.68 8.56 26.86
C ASP A 3 -8.19 8.52 26.48
N LYS A 4 -7.55 7.38 26.71
CA LYS A 4 -6.13 7.15 26.39
C LYS A 4 -5.97 5.86 25.59
N ILE A 5 -5.11 5.90 24.57
CA ILE A 5 -4.87 4.77 23.70
C ILE A 5 -4.27 3.56 24.47
N GLU A 6 -3.48 3.81 25.51
CA GLU A 6 -2.88 2.79 26.36
C GLU A 6 -3.94 1.93 27.05
N ASP A 7 -5.11 2.48 27.31
CA ASP A 7 -6.24 1.75 27.93
C ASP A 7 -6.89 0.79 26.94
N ALA A 8 -6.78 1.03 25.64
CA ALA A 8 -7.29 0.18 24.57
C ALA A 8 -6.28 -0.89 24.15
N ILE A 9 -4.99 -0.59 24.13
CA ILE A 9 -3.93 -1.48 23.64
C ILE A 9 -3.50 -2.43 24.76
N LYS A 10 -4.25 -3.52 24.94
CA LYS A 10 -3.91 -4.61 25.90
C LYS A 10 -3.24 -5.80 25.25
N ARG A 11 -3.03 -5.77 23.94
CA ARG A 11 -2.37 -6.82 23.13
C ARG A 11 -1.53 -6.12 22.05
N PRO A 12 -0.51 -6.78 21.50
CA PRO A 12 0.19 -6.24 20.34
C PRO A 12 -0.78 -5.90 19.20
N ALA A 13 -0.69 -4.69 18.67
CA ALA A 13 -1.46 -4.25 17.52
C ALA A 13 -0.67 -4.52 16.24
N LEU A 14 -1.33 -5.05 15.22
CA LEU A 14 -0.73 -5.18 13.88
C LEU A 14 -0.66 -3.82 13.18
N LYS A 15 -1.67 -2.98 13.40
CA LYS A 15 -1.81 -1.67 12.76
C LYS A 15 -2.61 -0.75 13.68
N ILE A 16 -2.27 0.52 13.68
CA ILE A 16 -3.06 1.60 14.33
C ILE A 16 -3.63 2.46 13.21
N LEU A 17 -4.90 2.83 13.35
CA LEU A 17 -5.57 3.75 12.44
C LEU A 17 -5.68 5.12 13.11
N GLY A 18 -5.20 6.16 12.43
CA GLY A 18 -5.39 7.54 12.81
C GLY A 18 -6.41 8.20 11.89
N ARG A 19 -7.45 8.82 12.44
CA ARG A 19 -8.49 9.48 11.65
C ARG A 19 -8.72 10.92 12.11
N CYS A 20 -8.78 11.84 11.15
CA CYS A 20 -9.23 13.20 11.37
C CYS A 20 -10.75 13.27 11.17
N SER A 21 -11.50 13.39 12.28
CA SER A 21 -12.98 13.29 12.26
C SER A 21 -13.68 14.50 11.66
N ASN A 22 -13.02 15.66 11.63
CA ASN A 22 -13.54 16.90 11.04
C ASN A 22 -13.15 17.09 9.57
N HIS A 23 -12.41 16.13 9.00
CA HIS A 23 -11.95 16.16 7.60
C HIS A 23 -11.17 17.44 7.21
N GLU A 24 -10.47 18.07 8.16
CA GLU A 24 -9.63 19.24 7.88
C GLU A 24 -8.39 18.90 7.05
N PHE A 25 -7.97 17.63 7.06
CA PHE A 25 -6.81 17.16 6.33
C PHE A 25 -7.19 15.98 5.44
N THR A 26 -6.62 15.92 4.26
CA THR A 26 -6.64 14.72 3.43
C THR A 26 -5.74 13.63 4.03
N SER A 27 -5.89 12.39 3.58
CA SER A 27 -4.99 11.30 4.00
C SER A 27 -3.54 11.58 3.60
N ASP A 28 -3.30 12.17 2.42
CA ASP A 28 -1.96 12.53 1.95
C ASP A 28 -1.30 13.56 2.86
N GLU A 29 -2.00 14.65 3.20
CA GLU A 29 -1.51 15.68 4.13
C GLU A 29 -1.21 15.09 5.51
N MET A 30 -2.06 14.18 6.00
CA MET A 30 -1.83 13.50 7.29
C MET A 30 -0.58 12.62 7.24
N VAL A 31 -0.35 11.89 6.14
CA VAL A 31 0.86 11.07 5.94
C VAL A 31 2.09 11.95 5.87
N GLU A 32 2.05 13.09 5.16
CA GLU A 32 3.17 14.04 5.07
C GLU A 32 3.59 14.56 6.45
N VAL A 33 2.60 14.99 7.26
CA VAL A 33 2.86 15.43 8.65
C VAL A 33 3.43 14.30 9.49
N ALA A 34 2.84 13.09 9.39
CA ALA A 34 3.28 11.94 10.17
C ALA A 34 4.70 11.49 9.79
N HIS A 35 5.05 11.52 8.50
CA HIS A 35 6.42 11.21 8.05
C HIS A 35 7.43 12.18 8.64
N ARG A 36 7.14 13.47 8.66
CA ARG A 36 8.06 14.48 9.22
C ARG A 36 8.33 14.26 10.70
N GLU A 37 7.34 13.81 11.46
CA GLU A 37 7.43 13.70 12.92
C GLU A 37 7.76 12.28 13.41
N LEU A 38 7.45 11.23 12.63
CA LEU A 38 7.42 9.84 13.11
C LEU A 38 8.18 8.85 12.21
N SER A 39 8.85 9.29 11.14
CA SER A 39 9.50 8.39 10.16
C SER A 39 10.55 7.46 10.76
N ASP A 40 11.19 7.86 11.85
CA ASP A 40 12.20 7.06 12.55
C ASP A 40 11.59 6.02 13.52
N LEU A 41 10.30 6.10 13.79
CA LEU A 41 9.61 5.29 14.79
C LEU A 41 8.64 4.28 14.19
N VAL A 42 7.96 4.66 13.10
CA VAL A 42 6.87 3.89 12.50
C VAL A 42 6.85 4.03 10.98
N THR A 43 6.19 3.10 10.32
CA THR A 43 5.81 3.24 8.90
C THR A 43 4.38 3.76 8.83
N VAL A 44 4.17 4.87 8.12
CA VAL A 44 2.87 5.51 7.94
C VAL A 44 2.49 5.49 6.46
N THR A 45 1.26 5.15 6.16
CA THR A 45 0.69 5.14 4.82
C THR A 45 -0.83 5.30 4.88
N HIS A 46 -1.50 5.25 3.75
CA HIS A 46 -2.96 5.14 3.65
C HIS A 46 -3.38 4.28 2.47
N SER A 47 -4.61 3.82 2.49
CA SER A 47 -5.26 3.05 1.43
C SER A 47 -6.42 3.80 0.77
N THR A 48 -6.61 5.07 1.10
CA THR A 48 -7.67 5.93 0.57
C THR A 48 -7.29 7.40 0.76
N SER A 49 -7.32 8.19 -0.29
CA SER A 49 -6.97 9.61 -0.24
C SER A 49 -8.10 10.47 0.35
N ARG A 50 -9.35 9.96 0.37
CA ARG A 50 -10.55 10.78 0.66
C ARG A 50 -11.04 10.74 2.10
N ASP A 51 -10.57 9.80 2.91
CA ASP A 51 -11.20 9.48 4.21
C ASP A 51 -10.53 10.14 5.42
N SER A 52 -9.54 11.00 5.22
CA SER A 52 -8.78 11.61 6.32
C SER A 52 -8.27 10.54 7.29
N LEU A 53 -7.68 9.47 6.74
CA LEU A 53 -7.29 8.27 7.45
C LEU A 53 -5.84 7.91 7.15
N ILE A 54 -5.06 7.64 8.19
CA ILE A 54 -3.71 7.05 8.05
C ILE A 54 -3.64 5.70 8.74
N GLU A 55 -2.76 4.88 8.23
CA GLU A 55 -2.42 3.56 8.73
C GLU A 55 -0.98 3.57 9.26
N ILE A 56 -0.81 3.23 10.53
CA ILE A 56 0.48 3.24 11.22
C ILE A 56 0.86 1.81 11.53
N SER A 57 2.00 1.39 11.03
CA SER A 57 2.58 0.06 11.22
C SER A 57 3.93 0.14 11.95
N ALA A 58 4.45 -0.98 12.41
CA ALA A 58 5.82 -1.02 12.92
C ALA A 58 6.81 -0.55 11.85
N LEU A 59 7.91 0.03 12.29
CA LEU A 59 8.95 0.55 11.40
C LEU A 59 9.39 -0.51 10.38
N ASN A 60 9.53 -0.10 9.13
CA ASN A 60 9.90 -0.95 7.98
C ASN A 60 8.90 -2.08 7.65
N ILE A 61 7.67 -2.04 8.18
CA ILE A 61 6.62 -2.97 7.79
C ILE A 61 5.74 -2.31 6.73
N SER A 62 5.78 -2.89 5.54
CA SER A 62 5.00 -2.47 4.37
C SER A 62 4.54 -3.68 3.56
N LYS A 63 3.68 -3.47 2.56
CA LYS A 63 3.30 -4.53 1.61
C LYS A 63 4.53 -5.06 0.87
N GLY A 64 5.44 -4.17 0.44
CA GLY A 64 6.67 -4.56 -0.26
C GLY A 64 7.62 -5.38 0.60
N THR A 65 7.94 -4.92 1.81
CA THR A 65 8.85 -5.65 2.70
C THR A 65 8.27 -7.01 3.13
N THR A 66 6.96 -7.07 3.32
CA THR A 66 6.28 -8.33 3.67
C THR A 66 6.25 -9.29 2.48
N LEU A 67 5.99 -8.80 1.26
CA LEU A 67 6.05 -9.60 0.04
C LEU A 67 7.47 -10.15 -0.18
N ALA A 68 8.50 -9.32 -0.05
CA ALA A 68 9.90 -9.73 -0.19
C ALA A 68 10.25 -10.87 0.78
N MET A 69 9.85 -10.72 2.06
CA MET A 69 10.07 -11.75 3.08
C MET A 69 9.32 -13.05 2.77
N MET A 70 8.10 -12.97 2.25
CA MET A 70 7.32 -14.16 1.87
C MET A 70 7.93 -14.85 0.64
N ALA A 71 8.34 -14.08 -0.37
CA ALA A 71 9.00 -14.61 -1.55
C ALA A 71 10.28 -15.36 -1.17
N GLU A 72 11.15 -14.77 -0.34
CA GLU A 72 12.36 -15.42 0.16
C GLU A 72 12.06 -16.77 0.84
N ARG A 73 11.04 -16.82 1.72
CA ARG A 73 10.62 -18.06 2.39
C ARG A 73 10.15 -19.15 1.43
N LEU A 74 9.62 -18.76 0.27
CA LEU A 74 9.15 -19.65 -0.78
C LEU A 74 10.23 -19.97 -1.82
N GLY A 75 11.44 -19.39 -1.69
CA GLY A 75 12.52 -19.55 -2.66
C GLY A 75 12.27 -18.79 -3.97
N LEU A 76 11.44 -17.73 -3.91
CA LEU A 76 11.08 -16.86 -5.01
C LEU A 76 11.85 -15.54 -4.94
N THR A 77 11.96 -14.87 -6.08
CA THR A 77 12.58 -13.55 -6.24
C THR A 77 11.55 -12.51 -6.73
N ALA A 78 11.97 -11.26 -6.85
CA ALA A 78 11.14 -10.21 -7.43
C ALA A 78 10.74 -10.49 -8.89
N GLU A 79 11.54 -11.29 -9.62
CA GLU A 79 11.28 -11.69 -11.02
C GLU A 79 10.16 -12.72 -11.15
N ASP A 80 9.96 -13.52 -10.09
CA ASP A 80 8.91 -14.54 -10.03
C ASP A 80 7.55 -13.99 -9.62
N CYS A 81 7.51 -12.70 -9.26
CA CYS A 81 6.32 -12.04 -8.72
C CYS A 81 5.76 -11.00 -9.70
N VAL A 82 4.45 -10.87 -9.69
CA VAL A 82 3.74 -9.74 -10.29
C VAL A 82 2.93 -9.02 -9.21
N SER A 83 2.87 -7.70 -9.27
CA SER A 83 2.09 -6.90 -8.33
C SER A 83 1.19 -5.89 -9.02
N PHE A 84 0.06 -5.63 -8.40
CA PHE A 84 -0.91 -4.61 -8.79
C PHE A 84 -1.22 -3.73 -7.58
N GLY A 85 -1.39 -2.45 -7.81
CA GLY A 85 -1.66 -1.52 -6.72
C GLY A 85 -2.25 -0.21 -7.19
N ASP A 86 -2.95 0.47 -6.31
CA ASP A 86 -3.68 1.68 -6.62
C ASP A 86 -3.44 2.82 -5.61
N ASN A 87 -2.89 2.53 -4.42
CA ASN A 87 -2.75 3.50 -3.33
C ASN A 87 -1.34 3.49 -2.71
N PRO A 88 -0.98 4.52 -1.91
CA PRO A 88 0.34 4.65 -1.32
C PRO A 88 0.83 3.45 -0.50
N ASN A 89 -0.06 2.68 0.12
CA ASN A 89 0.31 1.45 0.81
C ASN A 89 0.80 0.32 -0.13
N ASP A 90 0.62 0.47 -1.45
CA ASP A 90 1.08 -0.46 -2.49
C ASP A 90 2.44 -0.07 -3.07
N PHE A 91 2.87 1.19 -2.95
CA PHE A 91 4.03 1.72 -3.66
C PHE A 91 5.29 0.88 -3.43
N SER A 92 5.57 0.52 -2.19
CA SER A 92 6.72 -0.33 -1.86
C SER A 92 6.66 -1.73 -2.50
N MET A 93 5.48 -2.28 -2.72
CA MET A 93 5.27 -3.54 -3.40
C MET A 93 5.44 -3.40 -4.92
N LEU A 94 4.89 -2.33 -5.51
CA LEU A 94 5.04 -2.00 -6.93
C LEU A 94 6.52 -1.76 -7.28
N GLU A 95 7.26 -1.10 -6.40
CA GLU A 95 8.68 -0.82 -6.59
C GLU A 95 9.53 -2.09 -6.51
N TRP A 96 9.21 -3.00 -5.57
CA TRP A 96 9.97 -4.20 -5.32
C TRP A 96 9.86 -5.24 -6.45
N THR A 97 8.67 -5.46 -7.03
CA THR A 97 8.48 -6.45 -8.10
C THR A 97 9.04 -5.94 -9.44
N THR A 98 9.62 -6.84 -10.23
CA THR A 98 10.11 -6.51 -11.59
C THR A 98 8.97 -6.35 -12.59
N ARG A 99 7.83 -6.99 -12.32
CA ARG A 99 6.57 -6.84 -13.07
C ARG A 99 5.52 -6.26 -12.15
N SER A 100 5.25 -4.97 -12.27
CA SER A 100 4.31 -4.25 -11.43
C SER A 100 3.45 -3.29 -12.24
N TYR A 101 2.19 -3.19 -11.88
CA TYR A 101 1.20 -2.42 -12.60
C TYR A 101 0.41 -1.53 -11.65
N ALA A 102 0.45 -0.21 -11.89
CA ALA A 102 -0.43 0.73 -11.23
C ALA A 102 -1.80 0.71 -11.90
N MET A 103 -2.86 0.73 -11.12
CA MET A 103 -4.21 0.90 -11.66
C MET A 103 -4.38 2.34 -12.19
N SER A 104 -4.92 2.49 -13.40
CA SER A 104 -5.05 3.81 -14.04
C SER A 104 -6.04 4.74 -13.36
N ASP A 105 -6.92 4.21 -12.53
CA ASP A 105 -7.90 4.94 -11.71
C ASP A 105 -7.47 5.08 -10.24
N GLY A 106 -6.21 4.71 -9.92
CA GLY A 106 -5.62 4.79 -8.60
C GLY A 106 -5.08 6.18 -8.24
N HIS A 107 -4.23 6.22 -7.22
CA HIS A 107 -3.55 7.42 -6.76
C HIS A 107 -2.66 8.00 -7.86
N PRO A 108 -2.60 9.34 -8.04
CA PRO A 108 -1.83 9.98 -9.11
C PRO A 108 -0.34 9.60 -9.15
N ASP A 109 0.25 9.32 -8.00
CA ASP A 109 1.67 8.97 -7.89
C ASP A 109 1.95 7.48 -8.13
N ALA A 110 0.94 6.60 -8.11
CA ALA A 110 1.12 5.15 -8.28
C ALA A 110 1.92 4.76 -9.53
N PRO A 111 1.73 5.41 -10.70
CA PRO A 111 2.54 5.13 -11.90
C PRO A 111 4.04 5.33 -11.72
N SER A 112 4.47 6.21 -10.81
CA SER A 112 5.89 6.48 -10.55
C SER A 112 6.62 5.31 -9.87
N PHE A 113 5.88 4.42 -9.21
CA PHE A 113 6.40 3.25 -8.49
C PHE A 113 6.24 1.93 -9.27
N ALA A 114 5.43 1.94 -10.34
CA ALA A 114 5.16 0.76 -11.15
C ALA A 114 5.99 0.71 -12.43
N LYS A 115 6.07 -0.48 -13.05
CA LYS A 115 6.73 -0.69 -14.35
C LYS A 115 5.76 -0.57 -15.52
N GLY A 116 4.46 -0.67 -15.26
CA GLY A 116 3.37 -0.53 -16.24
C GLY A 116 2.10 0.01 -15.61
N ILE A 117 1.11 0.24 -16.44
CA ILE A 117 -0.22 0.71 -16.03
C ILE A 117 -1.24 -0.32 -16.48
N ALA A 118 -2.11 -0.74 -15.57
CA ALA A 118 -3.28 -1.55 -15.86
C ALA A 118 -4.50 -0.66 -16.08
N GLU A 119 -5.43 -1.13 -16.91
CA GLU A 119 -6.74 -0.49 -17.05
C GLU A 119 -7.48 -0.42 -15.70
N PRO A 120 -8.51 0.44 -15.57
CA PRO A 120 -9.23 0.58 -14.31
C PRO A 120 -9.89 -0.74 -13.89
N CYS A 121 -10.20 -0.85 -12.60
CA CYS A 121 -10.84 -2.04 -12.03
C CYS A 121 -12.16 -2.39 -12.75
N GLU A 122 -12.96 -1.37 -13.11
CA GLU A 122 -14.23 -1.54 -13.86
C GLU A 122 -14.04 -2.09 -15.28
N ALA A 123 -12.82 -2.01 -15.82
CA ALA A 123 -12.47 -2.56 -17.13
C ALA A 123 -11.68 -3.89 -17.03
N ASP A 124 -11.70 -4.55 -15.88
CA ASP A 124 -10.99 -5.82 -15.63
C ASP A 124 -9.48 -5.73 -15.86
N GLY A 125 -8.84 -4.58 -15.56
CA GLY A 125 -7.45 -4.30 -15.89
C GLY A 125 -6.47 -5.34 -15.33
N VAL A 126 -6.68 -5.82 -14.11
CA VAL A 126 -5.85 -6.87 -13.50
C VAL A 126 -5.99 -8.19 -14.25
N ALA A 127 -7.21 -8.59 -14.60
CA ALA A 127 -7.48 -9.85 -15.30
C ALA A 127 -6.81 -9.86 -16.68
N LYS A 128 -6.92 -8.77 -17.45
CA LYS A 128 -6.28 -8.63 -18.77
C LYS A 128 -4.77 -8.82 -18.71
N ILE A 129 -4.11 -8.18 -17.75
CA ILE A 129 -2.65 -8.34 -17.57
C ILE A 129 -2.30 -9.78 -17.18
N ILE A 130 -3.09 -10.42 -16.31
CA ILE A 130 -2.85 -11.82 -15.94
C ILE A 130 -3.03 -12.74 -17.15
N GLU A 131 -4.05 -12.54 -17.98
CA GLU A 131 -4.29 -13.29 -19.20
C GLU A 131 -3.13 -13.15 -20.18
N GLU A 132 -2.61 -11.92 -20.38
CA GLU A 132 -1.42 -11.66 -21.19
C GLU A 132 -0.17 -12.37 -20.65
N LEU A 133 0.06 -12.32 -19.33
CA LEU A 133 1.21 -12.94 -18.69
C LEU A 133 1.19 -14.48 -18.76
N LEU A 134 0.01 -15.06 -18.85
CA LEU A 134 -0.20 -16.50 -18.91
C LEU A 134 -0.40 -17.01 -20.35
N ASP A 135 -0.31 -16.14 -21.38
CA ASP A 135 -0.62 -16.45 -22.77
C ASP A 135 -2.00 -17.13 -22.93
N LEU A 136 -2.98 -16.73 -22.11
CA LEU A 136 -4.33 -17.26 -22.19
C LEU A 136 -5.10 -16.58 -23.33
N PRO A 137 -5.90 -17.34 -24.11
CA PRO A 137 -6.75 -16.73 -25.13
C PRO A 137 -7.80 -15.82 -24.48
N ALA A 138 -7.99 -14.65 -25.08
CA ALA A 138 -9.02 -13.67 -24.67
C ALA A 138 -10.44 -14.23 -24.83
#